data_4b92b3d00921e2988fe1ba21cdef9360
#
_entry.id   4b92b3d00921e2988fe1ba21cdef9360
#
_cell.length_a   1.000
_cell.length_b   1.000
_cell.length_c   1.000
_cell.angle_alpha   90.00
_cell.angle_beta   90.00
_cell.angle_gamma   90.00
#
_symmetry.space_group_name_H-M   'P 1'
#
loop_
_entity.id
_entity.type
_entity.pdbx_description
1 polymer ?
#
loop_
_entity_poly.entity_id
_entity_poly.type
_entity_poly.pdbx_seq_one_letter_code
_entity_poly.pdbx_strand_id
1 'polypeptide(L)'
;MNNKMVLFLPCAAGVEHLLAEEAGAIASLPAGAVQPQRGGVRVRGGSWRTVMQLNLHSRMAQRVLVQLAVVPYAREDDLYAAAGEVPWETWFSVQQTFKIEITAQRSPLKSLNFAALRIKDAVADRFRAKVGVRPSVDTHYPQVRIHGHLDAQHLTLYIDTSGEPLFKRGWRQDKGDAPLKETLAAAILAASGWQPQSGQALYDPCCGSGTIVIEAAQMACRIAPGGQRRFAFERLLPHQPAL
;
A
#
# COMPACT_ATOMS: atom_id res chain seq x y z
N MET A 1 18.54 8.79 -11.69
CA MET A 1 18.63 9.37 -10.33
C MET A 1 18.14 8.34 -9.31
N ASN A 2 19.05 7.85 -8.47
CA ASN A 2 18.73 6.82 -7.48
C ASN A 2 18.07 7.47 -6.26
N ASN A 3 16.81 7.92 -6.43
CA ASN A 3 16.08 8.58 -5.36
C ASN A 3 15.62 7.49 -4.37
N LYS A 4 16.31 7.39 -3.23
CA LYS A 4 15.99 6.44 -2.16
C LYS A 4 14.62 6.77 -1.58
N MET A 5 13.63 5.94 -1.87
CA MET A 5 12.26 6.11 -1.41
C MET A 5 12.07 5.55 0.00
N VAL A 6 11.12 6.12 0.72
CA VAL A 6 10.55 5.53 1.92
C VAL A 6 9.20 4.92 1.55
N LEU A 7 9.01 3.63 1.86
CA LEU A 7 7.77 2.94 1.61
C LEU A 7 7.09 2.59 2.94
N PHE A 8 5.77 2.49 2.92
CA PHE A 8 4.98 1.96 4.02
C PHE A 8 4.09 0.83 3.50
N LEU A 9 4.15 -0.31 4.18
CA LEU A 9 3.37 -1.49 3.88
C LEU A 9 2.39 -1.72 5.03
N PRO A 10 1.13 -1.28 4.93
CA PRO A 10 0.13 -1.59 5.95
C PRO A 10 -0.18 -3.08 5.99
N CYS A 11 -0.39 -3.62 7.20
CA CYS A 11 -0.80 -4.99 7.43
C CYS A 11 -1.82 -5.10 8.58
N ALA A 12 -2.28 -6.30 8.88
CA ALA A 12 -3.08 -6.56 10.06
C ALA A 12 -2.22 -6.43 11.34
N ALA A 13 -2.84 -6.03 12.44
CA ALA A 13 -2.18 -5.95 13.73
C ALA A 13 -1.64 -7.33 14.15
N GLY A 14 -0.39 -7.35 14.63
CA GLY A 14 0.32 -8.58 15.02
C GLY A 14 1.09 -9.25 13.87
N VAL A 15 0.95 -8.77 12.63
CA VAL A 15 1.63 -9.32 11.45
C VAL A 15 2.91 -8.54 11.12
N GLU A 16 3.17 -7.43 11.81
CA GLU A 16 4.22 -6.47 11.46
C GLU A 16 5.62 -7.10 11.38
N HIS A 17 5.99 -7.98 12.31
CA HIS A 17 7.30 -8.65 12.31
C HIS A 17 7.42 -9.66 11.16
N LEU A 18 6.39 -10.47 10.92
CA LEU A 18 6.36 -11.43 9.81
C LEU A 18 6.46 -10.71 8.45
N LEU A 19 5.72 -9.60 8.30
CA LEU A 19 5.81 -8.78 7.09
C LEU A 19 7.18 -8.12 6.95
N ALA A 20 7.84 -7.72 8.05
CA ALA A 20 9.17 -7.14 7.98
C ALA A 20 10.21 -8.15 7.48
N GLU A 21 10.13 -9.40 7.93
CA GLU A 21 10.97 -10.49 7.45
C GLU A 21 10.72 -10.77 5.96
N GLU A 22 9.45 -10.90 5.57
CA GLU A 22 9.05 -11.08 4.17
C GLU A 22 9.57 -9.94 3.27
N ALA A 23 9.31 -8.69 3.67
CA ALA A 23 9.73 -7.51 2.90
C ALA A 23 11.25 -7.40 2.79
N GLY A 24 11.99 -7.75 3.85
CA GLY A 24 13.45 -7.80 3.84
C GLY A 24 13.98 -8.83 2.85
N ALA A 25 13.40 -10.02 2.82
CA ALA A 25 13.76 -11.09 1.87
C ALA A 25 13.46 -10.70 0.41
N ILE A 26 12.29 -10.09 0.15
CA ILE A 26 11.89 -9.66 -1.20
C ILE A 26 12.77 -8.52 -1.71
N ALA A 27 13.01 -7.50 -0.88
CA ALA A 27 13.67 -6.27 -1.31
C ALA A 27 15.20 -6.36 -1.33
N SER A 28 15.78 -7.37 -0.69
CA SER A 28 17.23 -7.55 -0.56
C SER A 28 17.93 -6.26 -0.08
N LEU A 29 17.35 -5.59 0.90
CA LEU A 29 17.84 -4.32 1.44
C LEU A 29 18.79 -4.56 2.64
N PRO A 30 19.66 -3.59 2.96
CA PRO A 30 20.55 -3.68 4.12
C PRO A 30 19.79 -3.88 5.43
N ALA A 31 20.43 -4.51 6.41
CA ALA A 31 19.91 -4.65 7.76
C ALA A 31 19.48 -3.29 8.32
N GLY A 32 18.31 -3.25 8.98
CA GLY A 32 17.74 -2.03 9.53
C GLY A 32 16.97 -1.13 8.55
N ALA A 33 17.02 -1.42 7.23
CA ALA A 33 16.24 -0.69 6.24
C ALA A 33 14.73 -0.99 6.35
N VAL A 34 14.38 -2.19 6.83
CA VAL A 34 13.00 -2.66 7.02
C VAL A 34 12.69 -2.67 8.51
N GLN A 35 11.71 -1.87 8.92
CA GLN A 35 11.37 -1.67 10.32
C GLN A 35 9.89 -1.90 10.57
N PRO A 36 9.52 -2.88 11.43
CA PRO A 36 8.14 -3.03 11.86
C PRO A 36 7.74 -1.81 12.70
N GLN A 37 6.52 -1.35 12.50
CA GLN A 37 5.89 -0.32 13.30
C GLN A 37 4.39 -0.60 13.39
N ARG A 38 3.71 0.03 14.33
CA ARG A 38 2.28 -0.21 14.51
C ARG A 38 1.48 -0.05 13.21
N GLY A 39 0.77 -1.13 12.82
CA GLY A 39 -0.10 -1.16 11.64
C GLY A 39 0.60 -1.40 10.31
N GLY A 40 1.92 -1.70 10.32
CA GLY A 40 2.64 -2.02 9.10
C GLY A 40 4.16 -2.03 9.23
N VAL A 41 4.82 -1.90 8.09
CA VAL A 41 6.27 -1.94 7.99
C VAL A 41 6.76 -0.74 7.20
N ARG A 42 7.76 -0.05 7.73
CA ARG A 42 8.47 1.01 7.02
C ARG A 42 9.70 0.44 6.33
N VAL A 43 9.85 0.72 5.04
CA VAL A 43 11.02 0.33 4.22
C VAL A 43 11.75 1.59 3.77
N ARG A 44 13.03 1.72 4.14
CA ARG A 44 13.89 2.86 3.76
C ARG A 44 14.86 2.45 2.66
N GLY A 45 15.19 3.39 1.80
CA GLY A 45 16.17 3.16 0.73
C GLY A 45 15.63 2.36 -0.45
N GLY A 46 14.31 2.23 -0.56
CA GLY A 46 13.66 1.57 -1.68
C GLY A 46 13.88 2.28 -3.02
N SER A 47 13.70 1.55 -4.10
CA SER A 47 13.71 2.00 -5.48
C SER A 47 12.39 1.64 -6.17
N TRP A 48 12.20 2.06 -7.41
CA TRP A 48 11.06 1.59 -8.21
C TRP A 48 11.04 0.06 -8.35
N ARG A 49 12.22 -0.56 -8.53
CA ARG A 49 12.34 -2.03 -8.51
C ARG A 49 11.83 -2.62 -7.21
N THR A 50 12.17 -2.03 -6.06
CA THR A 50 11.66 -2.45 -4.74
C THR A 50 10.13 -2.32 -4.67
N VAL A 51 9.56 -1.23 -5.18
CA VAL A 51 8.09 -1.03 -5.25
C VAL A 51 7.44 -2.14 -6.07
N MET A 52 7.97 -2.44 -7.25
CA MET A 52 7.45 -3.49 -8.14
C MET A 52 7.57 -4.87 -7.50
N GLN A 53 8.73 -5.22 -6.93
CA GLN A 53 8.97 -6.50 -6.27
C GLN A 53 8.02 -6.72 -5.08
N LEU A 54 7.84 -5.71 -4.21
CA LEU A 54 6.95 -5.80 -3.08
C LEU A 54 5.47 -5.94 -3.50
N ASN A 55 5.04 -5.22 -4.53
CA ASN A 55 3.68 -5.37 -5.07
C ASN A 55 3.45 -6.77 -5.67
N LEU A 56 4.44 -7.30 -6.37
CA LEU A 56 4.33 -8.59 -7.05
C LEU A 56 4.42 -9.77 -6.07
N HIS A 57 5.32 -9.70 -5.09
CA HIS A 57 5.71 -10.87 -4.30
C HIS A 57 5.22 -10.85 -2.85
N SER A 58 4.86 -9.69 -2.27
CA SER A 58 4.41 -9.68 -0.87
C SER A 58 3.05 -10.36 -0.73
N ARG A 59 3.00 -11.32 0.20
CA ARG A 59 1.78 -12.06 0.54
C ARG A 59 1.02 -11.44 1.71
N MET A 60 1.74 -10.72 2.60
CA MET A 60 1.15 -10.21 3.85
C MET A 60 0.85 -8.71 3.82
N ALA A 61 1.49 -7.91 2.95
CA ALA A 61 1.17 -6.50 2.80
C ALA A 61 -0.24 -6.30 2.22
N GLN A 62 -0.96 -5.33 2.75
CA GLN A 62 -2.26 -4.92 2.18
C GLN A 62 -2.09 -4.00 0.98
N ARG A 63 -1.03 -3.17 1.00
CA ARG A 63 -0.65 -2.21 -0.05
C ARG A 63 0.85 -1.92 0.03
N VAL A 64 1.39 -1.32 -1.01
CA VAL A 64 2.71 -0.70 -1.03
C VAL A 64 2.51 0.80 -1.27
N LEU A 65 2.77 1.61 -0.27
CA LEU A 65 2.58 3.05 -0.30
C LEU A 65 3.94 3.75 -0.37
N VAL A 66 4.12 4.71 -1.29
CA VAL A 66 5.32 5.56 -1.35
C VAL A 66 5.05 6.81 -0.53
N GLN A 67 5.89 7.07 0.47
CA GLN A 67 5.83 8.27 1.30
C GLN A 67 6.30 9.49 0.52
N LEU A 68 5.48 10.53 0.46
CA LEU A 68 5.76 11.77 -0.27
C LEU A 68 6.13 12.92 0.68
N ALA A 69 5.44 13.01 1.81
CA ALA A 69 5.69 14.06 2.80
C ALA A 69 5.38 13.57 4.21
N VAL A 70 6.08 14.14 5.19
CA VAL A 70 5.75 14.06 6.63
C VAL A 70 5.87 15.48 7.16
N VAL A 71 4.78 16.05 7.65
CA VAL A 71 4.75 17.44 8.12
C VAL A 71 3.97 17.55 9.42
N PRO A 72 4.36 18.43 10.34
CA PRO A 72 3.56 18.73 11.50
C PRO A 72 2.26 19.42 11.10
N TYR A 73 1.19 19.21 11.87
CA TYR A 73 -0.08 19.89 11.67
C TYR A 73 -0.79 20.08 13.02
N ALA A 74 -1.63 21.11 13.09
CA ALA A 74 -2.52 21.37 14.22
C ALA A 74 -3.98 21.57 13.76
N ARG A 75 -4.19 22.04 12.53
CA ARG A 75 -5.49 22.38 11.95
C ARG A 75 -5.56 21.98 10.47
N GLU A 76 -6.76 22.03 9.93
CA GLU A 76 -7.03 21.59 8.55
C GLU A 76 -6.30 22.42 7.48
N ASP A 77 -6.01 23.69 7.76
CA ASP A 77 -5.27 24.55 6.84
C ASP A 77 -3.81 24.12 6.67
N ASP A 78 -3.23 23.52 7.70
CA ASP A 78 -1.89 22.95 7.62
C ASP A 78 -1.85 21.76 6.66
N LEU A 79 -2.95 20.97 6.60
CA LEU A 79 -3.08 19.85 5.65
C LEU A 79 -3.13 20.37 4.21
N TYR A 80 -3.85 21.47 3.97
CA TYR A 80 -3.92 22.10 2.65
C TYR A 80 -2.55 22.60 2.22
N ALA A 81 -1.84 23.34 3.09
CA ALA A 81 -0.51 23.85 2.79
C ALA A 81 0.47 22.70 2.48
N ALA A 82 0.50 21.66 3.35
CA ALA A 82 1.37 20.51 3.17
C ALA A 82 1.11 19.75 1.85
N ALA A 83 -0.15 19.50 1.52
CA ALA A 83 -0.52 18.81 0.28
C ALA A 83 -0.24 19.69 -0.96
N GLY A 84 -0.32 21.01 -0.85
CA GLY A 84 0.04 21.95 -1.92
C GLY A 84 1.52 21.94 -2.28
N GLU A 85 2.40 21.60 -1.35
CA GLU A 85 3.85 21.54 -1.61
C GLU A 85 4.29 20.25 -2.34
N VAL A 86 3.51 19.18 -2.28
CA VAL A 86 3.85 17.92 -2.97
C VAL A 86 3.73 18.10 -4.48
N PRO A 87 4.76 17.76 -5.28
CA PRO A 87 4.75 17.90 -6.74
C PRO A 87 3.91 16.81 -7.42
N TRP A 88 2.59 16.83 -7.24
CA TRP A 88 1.68 15.82 -7.75
C TRP A 88 1.77 15.59 -9.25
N GLU A 89 2.06 16.67 -10.02
CA GLU A 89 2.23 16.65 -11.46
C GLU A 89 3.41 15.81 -11.94
N THR A 90 4.31 15.42 -11.03
CA THR A 90 5.40 14.48 -11.32
C THR A 90 5.01 13.02 -11.05
N TRP A 91 3.87 12.80 -10.39
CA TRP A 91 3.40 11.48 -10.01
C TRP A 91 2.29 10.96 -10.91
N PHE A 92 1.38 11.83 -11.32
CA PHE A 92 0.27 11.43 -12.18
C PHE A 92 -0.18 12.58 -13.09
N SER A 93 -0.86 12.22 -14.19
CA SER A 93 -1.36 13.17 -15.18
C SER A 93 -2.67 13.82 -14.71
N VAL A 94 -2.89 15.06 -15.09
CA VAL A 94 -4.15 15.78 -14.86
C VAL A 94 -5.37 15.08 -15.47
N GLN A 95 -5.17 14.22 -16.46
CA GLN A 95 -6.24 13.43 -17.09
C GLN A 95 -6.68 12.23 -16.25
N GLN A 96 -5.89 11.83 -15.24
CA GLN A 96 -6.22 10.72 -14.37
C GLN A 96 -7.13 11.19 -13.22
N THR A 97 -8.11 10.33 -12.90
CA THR A 97 -8.96 10.56 -11.73
C THR A 97 -8.24 10.17 -10.45
N PHE A 98 -8.53 10.89 -9.36
CA PHE A 98 -7.91 10.60 -8.08
C PHE A 98 -8.91 10.59 -6.92
N LYS A 99 -8.48 10.01 -5.80
CA LYS A 99 -9.21 9.97 -4.53
C LYS A 99 -8.25 10.17 -3.37
N ILE A 100 -8.74 10.85 -2.32
CA ILE A 100 -8.04 10.93 -1.03
C ILE A 100 -8.68 9.94 -0.06
N GLU A 101 -7.85 9.15 0.61
CA GLU A 101 -8.24 8.25 1.71
C GLU A 101 -7.48 8.66 2.97
N ILE A 102 -8.23 8.97 4.05
CA ILE A 102 -7.63 9.41 5.32
C ILE A 102 -7.81 8.35 6.38
N THR A 103 -6.72 8.06 7.07
CA THR A 103 -6.71 7.31 8.32
C THR A 103 -6.18 8.19 9.43
N ALA A 104 -6.67 8.00 10.66
CA ALA A 104 -6.21 8.79 11.79
C ALA A 104 -6.00 7.95 13.04
N GLN A 105 -4.99 8.33 13.82
CA GLN A 105 -4.74 7.80 15.15
C GLN A 105 -4.40 8.94 16.10
N ARG A 106 -5.32 9.22 17.05
CA ARG A 106 -5.18 10.32 18.02
C ARG A 106 -5.03 11.71 17.38
N SER A 107 -5.59 11.89 16.17
CA SER A 107 -5.61 13.21 15.51
C SER A 107 -6.41 14.22 16.34
N PRO A 108 -5.96 15.47 16.44
CA PRO A 108 -6.72 16.56 17.07
C PRO A 108 -7.92 17.02 16.20
N LEU A 109 -7.98 16.64 14.91
CA LEU A 109 -9.05 17.08 14.02
C LEU A 109 -10.35 16.33 14.26
N LYS A 110 -11.47 17.06 14.20
CA LYS A 110 -12.81 16.53 14.48
C LYS A 110 -13.42 15.78 13.28
N SER A 111 -13.06 16.16 12.07
CA SER A 111 -13.66 15.62 10.84
C SER A 111 -12.61 15.13 9.84
N LEU A 112 -12.51 13.80 9.70
CA LEU A 112 -11.62 13.19 8.70
C LEU A 112 -12.13 13.45 7.27
N ASN A 113 -13.45 13.57 7.07
CA ASN A 113 -14.01 13.92 5.77
C ASN A 113 -13.59 15.34 5.35
N PHE A 114 -13.60 16.30 6.28
CA PHE A 114 -13.15 17.66 6.00
C PHE A 114 -11.64 17.69 5.75
N ALA A 115 -10.85 16.94 6.51
CA ALA A 115 -9.42 16.76 6.25
C ALA A 115 -9.14 16.22 4.83
N ALA A 116 -9.90 15.21 4.39
CA ALA A 116 -9.80 14.67 3.04
C ALA A 116 -10.14 15.71 1.97
N LEU A 117 -11.17 16.54 2.19
CA LEU A 117 -11.55 17.62 1.27
C LEU A 117 -10.45 18.68 1.19
N ARG A 118 -9.83 19.07 2.31
CA ARG A 118 -8.73 20.05 2.30
C ARG A 118 -7.52 19.56 1.49
N ILE A 119 -7.13 18.31 1.68
CA ILE A 119 -6.04 17.70 0.88
C ILE A 119 -6.44 17.61 -0.60
N LYS A 120 -7.67 17.19 -0.90
CA LYS A 120 -8.20 17.12 -2.27
C LYS A 120 -8.15 18.49 -2.96
N ASP A 121 -8.57 19.56 -2.27
CA ASP A 121 -8.56 20.91 -2.82
C ASP A 121 -7.13 21.37 -3.10
N ALA A 122 -6.19 21.11 -2.19
CA ALA A 122 -4.78 21.45 -2.39
C ALA A 122 -4.18 20.73 -3.61
N VAL A 123 -4.45 19.44 -3.80
CA VAL A 123 -4.02 18.68 -4.99
C VAL A 123 -4.58 19.30 -6.26
N ALA A 124 -5.90 19.59 -6.30
CA ALA A 124 -6.56 20.17 -7.46
C ALA A 124 -6.06 21.59 -7.77
N ASP A 125 -5.84 22.41 -6.75
CA ASP A 125 -5.34 23.78 -6.91
C ASP A 125 -3.89 23.80 -7.37
N ARG A 126 -3.05 22.88 -6.88
CA ARG A 126 -1.69 22.73 -7.39
C ARG A 126 -1.66 22.38 -8.88
N PHE A 127 -2.46 21.42 -9.32
CA PHE A 127 -2.57 21.12 -10.75
C PHE A 127 -3.04 22.33 -11.54
N ARG A 128 -4.06 23.06 -11.06
CA ARG A 128 -4.52 24.28 -11.71
C ARG A 128 -3.40 25.32 -11.82
N ALA A 129 -2.61 25.51 -10.77
CA ALA A 129 -1.50 26.47 -10.77
C ALA A 129 -0.35 26.06 -11.69
N LYS A 130 -0.04 24.75 -11.82
CA LYS A 130 1.10 24.26 -12.59
C LYS A 130 0.77 23.90 -14.03
N VAL A 131 -0.45 23.41 -14.29
CA VAL A 131 -0.86 22.84 -15.58
C VAL A 131 -2.07 23.58 -16.17
N GLY A 132 -2.69 24.50 -15.42
CA GLY A 132 -3.86 25.28 -15.85
C GLY A 132 -5.20 24.55 -15.71
N VAL A 133 -5.21 23.24 -15.41
CA VAL A 133 -6.40 22.39 -15.35
C VAL A 133 -6.42 21.60 -14.04
N ARG A 134 -7.60 21.29 -13.53
CA ARG A 134 -7.79 20.45 -12.34
C ARG A 134 -8.06 18.99 -12.74
N PRO A 135 -7.45 18.01 -12.07
CA PRO A 135 -7.82 16.60 -12.26
C PRO A 135 -9.20 16.32 -11.68
N SER A 136 -9.90 15.35 -12.27
CA SER A 136 -11.21 14.91 -11.80
C SER A 136 -11.09 13.98 -10.58
N VAL A 137 -12.08 14.04 -9.69
CA VAL A 137 -12.20 13.16 -8.53
C VAL A 137 -13.16 12.02 -8.87
N ASP A 138 -12.75 10.79 -8.59
CA ASP A 138 -13.62 9.60 -8.68
C ASP A 138 -13.50 8.82 -7.37
N THR A 139 -14.59 8.75 -6.62
CA THR A 139 -14.61 8.09 -5.31
C THR A 139 -14.83 6.57 -5.40
N HIS A 140 -15.27 6.05 -6.55
CA HIS A 140 -15.61 4.64 -6.76
C HIS A 140 -14.48 3.91 -7.48
N TYR A 141 -14.02 4.44 -8.62
CA TYR A 141 -13.02 3.81 -9.47
C TYR A 141 -11.83 4.74 -9.77
N PRO A 142 -11.18 5.30 -8.75
CA PRO A 142 -10.07 6.23 -8.97
C PRO A 142 -8.89 5.51 -9.62
N GLN A 143 -8.23 6.20 -10.57
CA GLN A 143 -7.00 5.72 -11.17
C GLN A 143 -5.80 5.91 -10.25
N VAL A 144 -5.83 6.95 -9.40
CA VAL A 144 -4.79 7.27 -8.42
C VAL A 144 -5.43 7.37 -7.03
N ARG A 145 -4.82 6.71 -6.05
CA ARG A 145 -5.20 6.85 -4.63
C ARG A 145 -4.08 7.53 -3.87
N ILE A 146 -4.45 8.57 -3.14
CA ILE A 146 -3.57 9.29 -2.23
C ILE A 146 -4.03 8.98 -0.82
N HIS A 147 -3.12 8.46 0.01
CA HIS A 147 -3.41 8.20 1.41
C HIS A 147 -2.81 9.28 2.30
N GLY A 148 -3.61 9.78 3.23
CA GLY A 148 -3.17 10.61 4.33
C GLY A 148 -3.29 9.83 5.64
N HIS A 149 -2.23 9.83 6.42
CA HIS A 149 -2.26 9.33 7.79
C HIS A 149 -2.01 10.46 8.77
N LEU A 150 -2.94 10.65 9.69
CA LEU A 150 -2.89 11.67 10.73
C LEU A 150 -2.59 10.99 12.07
N ASP A 151 -1.43 11.25 12.64
CA ASP A 151 -1.17 10.94 14.05
C ASP A 151 -1.48 12.15 14.95
N ALA A 152 -1.03 12.14 16.18
CA ALA A 152 -1.27 13.26 17.12
C ALA A 152 -0.60 14.57 16.71
N GLN A 153 0.45 14.53 15.88
CA GLN A 153 1.31 15.67 15.57
C GLN A 153 1.62 15.83 14.08
N HIS A 154 1.57 14.73 13.28
CA HIS A 154 2.03 14.72 11.90
C HIS A 154 0.97 14.23 10.93
N LEU A 155 0.93 14.87 9.78
CA LEU A 155 0.35 14.35 8.55
C LEU A 155 1.45 13.63 7.76
N THR A 156 1.20 12.39 7.38
CA THR A 156 2.02 11.69 6.39
C THR A 156 1.20 11.48 5.12
N LEU A 157 1.72 11.94 3.98
CA LEU A 157 1.11 11.75 2.67
C LEU A 157 1.81 10.64 1.90
N TYR A 158 1.00 9.78 1.28
CA TYR A 158 1.47 8.66 0.47
C TYR A 158 0.76 8.62 -0.87
N ILE A 159 1.42 8.08 -1.89
CA ILE A 159 0.79 7.62 -3.12
C ILE A 159 0.71 6.09 -3.13
N ASP A 160 -0.46 5.55 -3.49
CA ASP A 160 -0.69 4.11 -3.58
C ASP A 160 -0.15 3.57 -4.90
N THR A 161 0.71 2.58 -4.81
CA THR A 161 1.30 1.90 -5.97
C THR A 161 0.62 0.57 -6.28
N SER A 162 -0.24 0.08 -5.39
CA SER A 162 -0.94 -1.20 -5.51
C SER A 162 -2.26 -1.11 -6.27
N GLY A 163 -3.03 -0.03 -6.03
CA GLY A 163 -4.38 0.15 -6.55
C GLY A 163 -5.41 -0.62 -5.74
N GLU A 164 -5.93 -1.74 -6.25
CA GLU A 164 -6.76 -2.63 -5.45
C GLU A 164 -5.91 -3.27 -4.32
N PRO A 165 -6.50 -3.57 -3.15
CA PRO A 165 -5.77 -4.22 -2.06
C PRO A 165 -5.09 -5.51 -2.50
N LEU A 166 -3.87 -5.78 -1.98
CA LEU A 166 -3.06 -6.91 -2.41
C LEU A 166 -3.67 -8.28 -2.05
N PHE A 167 -4.58 -8.36 -1.07
CA PHE A 167 -5.30 -9.60 -0.80
C PHE A 167 -6.20 -10.05 -1.96
N LYS A 168 -6.62 -9.14 -2.85
CA LYS A 168 -7.34 -9.48 -4.09
C LYS A 168 -6.34 -10.04 -5.12
N ARG A 169 -6.01 -11.34 -5.01
CA ARG A 169 -5.01 -12.00 -5.86
C ARG A 169 -5.44 -12.17 -7.31
N GLY A 170 -6.76 -12.18 -7.59
CA GLY A 170 -7.33 -12.39 -8.91
C GLY A 170 -7.90 -13.80 -9.14
N TRP A 171 -7.56 -14.78 -8.32
CA TRP A 171 -7.98 -16.16 -8.50
C TRP A 171 -9.33 -16.50 -7.86
N ARG A 172 -9.81 -15.70 -6.90
CA ARG A 172 -11.05 -15.99 -6.16
C ARG A 172 -12.28 -15.76 -7.04
N GLN A 173 -13.06 -16.81 -7.27
CA GLN A 173 -14.33 -16.77 -8.01
C GLN A 173 -15.50 -16.58 -7.05
N ASP A 174 -15.63 -17.44 -6.05
CA ASP A 174 -16.66 -17.35 -5.02
C ASP A 174 -16.12 -16.78 -3.72
N LYS A 175 -16.87 -15.86 -3.11
CA LYS A 175 -16.41 -15.17 -1.92
C LYS A 175 -16.98 -15.74 -0.63
N GLY A 176 -18.10 -16.47 -0.67
CA GLY A 176 -18.85 -16.82 0.54
C GLY A 176 -19.28 -15.57 1.32
N ASP A 177 -19.92 -15.77 2.47
CA ASP A 177 -20.43 -14.66 3.28
C ASP A 177 -19.32 -13.90 4.04
N ALA A 178 -18.29 -14.59 4.52
CA ALA A 178 -17.20 -14.02 5.30
C ALA A 178 -15.84 -14.67 4.98
N PRO A 179 -15.26 -14.43 3.79
CA PRO A 179 -14.02 -15.07 3.38
C PRO A 179 -12.83 -14.54 4.17
N LEU A 180 -11.94 -15.45 4.59
CA LEU A 180 -10.63 -15.07 5.11
C LEU A 180 -9.85 -14.30 4.03
N LYS A 181 -9.24 -13.16 4.39
CA LYS A 181 -8.37 -12.42 3.46
C LYS A 181 -7.10 -13.22 3.21
N GLU A 182 -6.66 -13.27 1.97
CA GLU A 182 -5.47 -14.00 1.54
C GLU A 182 -4.19 -13.53 2.28
N THR A 183 -4.10 -12.24 2.61
CA THR A 183 -2.99 -11.71 3.41
C THR A 183 -2.97 -12.24 4.85
N LEU A 184 -4.13 -12.52 5.43
CA LEU A 184 -4.22 -13.17 6.75
C LEU A 184 -3.93 -14.66 6.66
N ALA A 185 -4.39 -15.34 5.62
CA ALA A 185 -4.04 -16.74 5.37
C ALA A 185 -2.53 -16.94 5.25
N ALA A 186 -1.85 -16.07 4.49
CA ALA A 186 -0.40 -16.07 4.39
C ALA A 186 0.30 -15.79 5.74
N ALA A 187 -0.24 -14.86 6.54
CA ALA A 187 0.29 -14.60 7.88
C ALA A 187 0.12 -15.78 8.83
N ILE A 188 -1.01 -16.52 8.78
CA ILE A 188 -1.23 -17.74 9.55
C ILE A 188 -0.21 -18.82 9.16
N LEU A 189 0.02 -19.02 7.87
CA LEU A 189 1.03 -19.96 7.38
C LEU A 189 2.43 -19.58 7.85
N ALA A 190 2.81 -18.32 7.76
CA ALA A 190 4.09 -17.83 8.26
C ALA A 190 4.23 -18.02 9.78
N ALA A 191 3.19 -17.69 10.56
CA ALA A 191 3.17 -17.83 12.02
C ALA A 191 3.20 -19.30 12.48
N SER A 192 2.65 -20.23 11.68
CA SER A 192 2.70 -21.68 12.00
C SER A 192 4.10 -22.29 11.85
N GLY A 193 5.03 -21.59 11.22
CA GLY A 193 6.36 -22.11 10.88
C GLY A 193 6.36 -23.14 9.74
N TRP A 194 5.22 -23.41 9.10
CA TRP A 194 5.15 -24.32 7.97
C TRP A 194 6.02 -23.81 6.80
N GLN A 195 6.83 -24.70 6.25
CA GLN A 195 7.73 -24.40 5.14
C GLN A 195 7.30 -25.18 3.88
N PRO A 196 7.03 -24.51 2.76
CA PRO A 196 6.51 -25.16 1.55
C PRO A 196 7.38 -26.31 1.02
N GLN A 197 8.70 -26.25 1.25
CA GLN A 197 9.67 -27.23 0.73
C GLN A 197 10.12 -28.24 1.77
N SER A 198 9.55 -28.24 2.97
CA SER A 198 9.97 -29.14 4.08
C SER A 198 9.46 -30.58 3.93
N GLY A 199 8.53 -30.84 3.03
CA GLY A 199 7.82 -32.11 2.93
C GLY A 199 6.76 -32.32 4.04
N GLN A 200 6.56 -31.34 4.92
CA GLN A 200 5.52 -31.42 5.94
C GLN A 200 4.13 -31.28 5.33
N ALA A 201 3.23 -32.18 5.71
CA ALA A 201 1.83 -32.07 5.34
C ALA A 201 1.18 -30.88 6.03
N LEU A 202 0.31 -30.18 5.31
CA LEU A 202 -0.56 -29.12 5.85
C LEU A 202 -1.98 -29.67 5.95
N TYR A 203 -2.59 -29.52 7.12
CA TYR A 203 -3.98 -29.86 7.35
C TYR A 203 -4.72 -28.64 7.89
N ASP A 204 -5.80 -28.25 7.21
CA ASP A 204 -6.68 -27.15 7.62
C ASP A 204 -8.05 -27.70 8.02
N PRO A 205 -8.33 -27.85 9.34
CA PRO A 205 -9.60 -28.41 9.82
C PRO A 205 -10.79 -27.47 9.62
N CYS A 206 -10.54 -26.18 9.30
CA CYS A 206 -11.55 -25.15 9.15
C CYS A 206 -11.48 -24.49 7.75
N CYS A 207 -11.24 -25.28 6.72
CA CYS A 207 -10.81 -24.81 5.40
C CYS A 207 -11.78 -23.83 4.72
N GLY A 208 -13.08 -23.89 5.01
CA GLY A 208 -14.08 -23.04 4.37
C GLY A 208 -13.95 -23.05 2.85
N SER A 209 -13.74 -21.88 2.25
CA SER A 209 -13.48 -21.73 0.80
C SER A 209 -12.04 -22.05 0.38
N GLY A 210 -11.25 -22.67 1.24
CA GLY A 210 -9.89 -23.15 0.94
C GLY A 210 -8.81 -22.06 0.93
N THR A 211 -9.02 -20.90 1.52
CA THR A 211 -8.07 -19.77 1.39
C THR A 211 -6.67 -20.13 1.88
N ILE A 212 -6.53 -20.80 3.04
CA ILE A 212 -5.21 -21.17 3.60
C ILE A 212 -4.53 -22.21 2.71
N VAL A 213 -5.25 -23.25 2.30
CA VAL A 213 -4.66 -24.34 1.47
C VAL A 213 -4.29 -23.84 0.07
N ILE A 214 -5.05 -22.89 -0.51
CA ILE A 214 -4.73 -22.28 -1.80
C ILE A 214 -3.49 -21.40 -1.69
N GLU A 215 -3.38 -20.54 -0.66
CA GLU A 215 -2.16 -19.76 -0.43
C GLU A 215 -0.95 -20.67 -0.21
N ALA A 216 -1.09 -21.76 0.57
CA ALA A 216 -0.03 -22.73 0.77
C ALA A 216 0.41 -23.41 -0.54
N ALA A 217 -0.54 -23.84 -1.37
CA ALA A 217 -0.26 -24.42 -2.69
C ALA A 217 0.49 -23.43 -3.60
N GLN A 218 0.05 -22.18 -3.63
CA GLN A 218 0.75 -21.13 -4.39
C GLN A 218 2.17 -20.86 -3.87
N MET A 219 2.39 -20.93 -2.54
CA MET A 219 3.73 -20.83 -1.96
C MET A 219 4.61 -22.02 -2.38
N ALA A 220 4.07 -23.25 -2.31
CA ALA A 220 4.79 -24.47 -2.72
C ALA A 220 5.15 -24.45 -4.22
N CYS A 221 4.24 -23.97 -5.07
CA CYS A 221 4.46 -23.83 -6.51
C CYS A 221 5.25 -22.54 -6.89
N ARG A 222 5.68 -21.73 -5.92
CA ARG A 222 6.40 -20.46 -6.12
C ARG A 222 5.65 -19.48 -7.03
N ILE A 223 4.32 -19.49 -7.00
CA ILE A 223 3.48 -18.57 -7.76
C ILE A 223 3.48 -17.22 -7.07
N ALA A 224 3.84 -16.15 -7.79
CA ALA A 224 3.81 -14.79 -7.26
C ALA A 224 2.36 -14.36 -6.98
N PRO A 225 2.02 -13.86 -5.77
CA PRO A 225 0.64 -13.52 -5.41
C PRO A 225 0.06 -12.37 -6.25
N GLY A 226 0.91 -11.52 -6.82
CA GLY A 226 0.51 -10.42 -7.70
C GLY A 226 0.47 -10.75 -9.19
N GLY A 227 0.81 -11.99 -9.61
CA GLY A 227 1.02 -12.35 -11.02
C GLY A 227 -0.21 -12.25 -11.92
N GLN A 228 -1.43 -12.27 -11.35
CA GLN A 228 -2.69 -12.24 -12.10
C GLN A 228 -3.43 -10.90 -12.01
N ARG A 229 -2.75 -9.82 -11.60
CA ARG A 229 -3.38 -8.53 -11.41
C ARG A 229 -2.60 -7.39 -12.03
N ARG A 230 -3.27 -6.25 -12.21
CA ARG A 230 -2.65 -4.98 -12.56
C ARG A 230 -2.40 -4.15 -11.31
N PHE A 231 -1.39 -3.28 -11.36
CA PHE A 231 -1.01 -2.41 -10.26
C PHE A 231 -1.17 -0.93 -10.62
N ALA A 232 -1.42 -0.10 -9.61
CA ALA A 232 -1.54 1.34 -9.83
C ALA A 232 -0.22 1.96 -10.31
N PHE A 233 0.94 1.43 -9.87
CA PHE A 233 2.24 1.97 -10.28
C PHE A 233 2.44 1.95 -11.81
N GLU A 234 1.81 1.04 -12.53
CA GLU A 234 1.89 0.95 -14.00
C GLU A 234 1.35 2.21 -14.71
N ARG A 235 0.54 3.00 -13.99
CA ARG A 235 -0.08 4.23 -14.49
C ARG A 235 0.56 5.50 -13.94
N LEU A 236 1.50 5.38 -12.99
CA LEU A 236 2.20 6.52 -12.40
C LEU A 236 3.33 6.98 -13.34
N LEU A 237 3.51 8.30 -13.48
CA LEU A 237 4.49 8.89 -14.38
C LEU A 237 5.93 8.45 -14.15
N PRO A 238 6.40 8.21 -12.89
CA PRO A 238 7.76 7.74 -12.68
C PRO A 238 8.00 6.28 -13.08
N HIS A 239 6.96 5.51 -13.43
CA HIS A 239 7.12 4.12 -13.87
C HIS A 239 7.72 4.06 -15.27
N GLN A 240 8.77 3.23 -15.43
CA GLN A 240 9.40 2.95 -16.71
C GLN A 240 9.18 1.46 -17.05
N PRO A 241 8.44 1.13 -18.13
CA PRO A 241 8.12 -0.26 -18.47
C PRO A 241 9.32 -1.17 -18.77
N ALA A 242 10.50 -0.58 -19.02
CA ALA A 242 11.73 -1.31 -19.33
C ALA A 242 12.58 -1.68 -18.09
N LEU A 243 12.07 -1.44 -16.88
CA LEU A 243 12.65 -1.88 -15.62
C LEU A 243 12.07 -3.23 -15.22
#